data_43cd99f4fa768b5c46f07b92815ddddd
#
_entry.id   43cd99f4fa768b5c46f07b92815ddddd
#
_cell.length_a   1.000
_cell.length_b   1.000
_cell.length_c   1.000
_cell.angle_alpha   90.00
_cell.angle_beta   90.00
_cell.angle_gamma   90.00
#
_symmetry.space_group_name_H-M   'P 1'
#
loop_
_entity.id
_entity.type
_entity.pdbx_description
1 polymer ?
#
loop_
_entity_poly.entity_id
_entity_poly.type
_entity_poly.pdbx_seq_one_letter_code
_entity_poly.pdbx_strand_id
1 'polypeptide(L)'
;MVILILIAIILFQFGLLIWLVFKGKDTSELPKPASFNNPERVGAFYNDTTDKFLAVYGDIIQAFRTSDVSEYLHYTKESMQLEEGMTIIDAGCGVCGPACFFANEVSSLKIEAVTISSVQFEKSRNKILEQKLHDKIKVQVADYHLLDRHFQANSYDRVYFLESFGHSNDKEMAINAAWEVLKPGGKLYIKDLFLRIGESDWEQKRINEIAEQINSAYEYQIGDLNEILTILRKRGFILNFVKVPQVKSEKFENLTISNDFQNLFGIGKIESWENYVFPIDFFEILVEKPTFDTMQEMHLYFMNRK
;
A
#
# COMPACT_ATOMS: atom_id res chain seq x y z
N MET A 1 -33.79 -7.31 58.86
CA MET A 1 -34.62 -6.83 57.74
C MET A 1 -34.08 -5.51 57.09
N VAL A 2 -33.78 -4.48 57.85
CA VAL A 2 -33.29 -3.17 57.37
C VAL A 2 -31.94 -3.27 56.65
N ILE A 3 -30.98 -4.09 57.14
CA ILE A 3 -29.64 -4.25 56.52
C ILE A 3 -29.73 -4.93 55.16
N LEU A 4 -30.60 -5.94 54.97
CA LEU A 4 -30.81 -6.60 53.68
C LEU A 4 -31.43 -5.68 52.64
N ILE A 5 -32.29 -4.77 53.02
CA ILE A 5 -32.89 -3.77 52.14
C ILE A 5 -31.84 -2.74 51.69
N LEU A 6 -30.95 -2.32 52.61
CA LEU A 6 -29.84 -1.41 52.26
C LEU A 6 -28.82 -2.04 51.29
N ILE A 7 -28.48 -3.29 51.49
CA ILE A 7 -27.59 -4.05 50.56
C ILE A 7 -28.22 -4.19 49.17
N ALA A 8 -29.51 -4.48 49.09
CA ALA A 8 -30.23 -4.59 47.82
C ALA A 8 -30.29 -3.24 47.07
N ILE A 9 -30.45 -2.12 47.79
CA ILE A 9 -30.45 -0.76 47.22
C ILE A 9 -29.06 -0.40 46.68
N ILE A 10 -28.00 -0.71 47.43
CA ILE A 10 -26.62 -0.46 47.00
C ILE A 10 -26.27 -1.29 45.75
N LEU A 11 -26.62 -2.57 45.73
CA LEU A 11 -26.41 -3.44 44.57
C LEU A 11 -27.21 -3.00 43.33
N PHE A 12 -28.43 -2.51 43.51
CA PHE A 12 -29.26 -1.96 42.45
C PHE A 12 -28.69 -0.63 41.90
N GLN A 13 -28.19 0.24 42.76
CA GLN A 13 -27.54 1.49 42.34
C GLN A 13 -26.22 1.22 41.64
N PHE A 14 -25.44 0.23 42.09
CA PHE A 14 -24.20 -0.20 41.44
C PHE A 14 -24.47 -0.85 40.04
N GLY A 15 -25.52 -1.67 39.95
CA GLY A 15 -25.98 -2.24 38.68
C GLY A 15 -26.47 -1.17 37.69
N LEU A 16 -27.19 -0.16 38.17
CA LEU A 16 -27.68 0.97 37.36
C LEU A 16 -26.50 1.84 36.89
N LEU A 17 -25.49 2.07 37.73
CA LEU A 17 -24.31 2.85 37.37
C LEU A 17 -23.46 2.10 36.30
N ILE A 18 -23.27 0.80 36.45
CA ILE A 18 -22.62 -0.06 35.45
C ILE A 18 -23.43 -0.03 34.14
N TRP A 19 -24.75 -0.18 34.19
CA TRP A 19 -25.61 -0.14 33.01
C TRP A 19 -25.57 1.23 32.30
N LEU A 20 -25.52 2.35 33.04
CA LEU A 20 -25.38 3.70 32.47
C LEU A 20 -24.00 3.93 31.85
N VAL A 21 -22.94 3.39 32.44
CA VAL A 21 -21.59 3.45 31.88
C VAL A 21 -21.48 2.62 30.57
N PHE A 22 -22.15 1.48 30.50
CA PHE A 22 -22.17 0.66 29.28
C PHE A 22 -23.22 1.12 28.24
N LYS A 23 -24.30 1.76 28.65
CA LYS A 23 -25.31 2.31 27.72
C LYS A 23 -24.88 3.62 27.06
N GLY A 24 -23.88 4.31 27.65
CA GLY A 24 -23.29 5.54 27.07
C GLY A 24 -22.17 5.29 26.06
N LYS A 25 -21.75 4.03 25.85
CA LYS A 25 -20.90 3.67 24.73
C LYS A 25 -21.75 3.14 23.59
N ASP A 26 -22.46 4.07 22.99
CA ASP A 26 -22.82 3.92 21.59
C ASP A 26 -21.49 3.78 20.85
N THR A 27 -21.20 2.58 20.34
CA THR A 27 -20.07 2.31 19.45
C THR A 27 -20.37 2.85 18.04
N SER A 28 -21.13 3.94 17.97
CA SER A 28 -21.19 4.75 16.78
C SER A 28 -19.83 5.39 16.61
N GLU A 29 -19.03 4.77 15.75
CA GLU A 29 -17.89 5.31 15.04
C GLU A 29 -17.23 6.49 15.76
N LEU A 30 -16.14 6.20 16.50
CA LEU A 30 -15.14 7.23 16.73
C LEU A 30 -14.92 7.90 15.38
N PRO A 31 -15.06 9.25 15.27
CA PRO A 31 -14.77 9.92 14.01
C PRO A 31 -13.40 9.41 13.58
N LYS A 32 -13.33 8.79 12.40
CA LYS A 32 -12.04 8.42 11.80
C LYS A 32 -11.20 9.70 11.90
N PRO A 33 -9.98 9.66 12.46
CA PRO A 33 -9.13 10.83 12.48
C PRO A 33 -9.13 11.38 11.06
N ALA A 34 -9.38 12.67 10.90
CA ALA A 34 -9.39 13.31 9.59
C ALA A 34 -8.12 12.86 8.89
N SER A 35 -8.26 12.10 7.79
CA SER A 35 -7.11 11.55 7.08
C SER A 35 -6.21 12.73 6.74
N PHE A 36 -4.98 12.74 7.26
CA PHE A 36 -4.05 13.87 7.09
C PHE A 36 -3.72 14.10 5.63
N ASN A 37 -3.82 13.07 4.79
CA ASN A 37 -3.63 13.15 3.36
C ASN A 37 -4.94 12.85 2.62
N ASN A 38 -5.16 13.58 1.57
CA ASN A 38 -6.17 13.31 0.56
C ASN A 38 -5.50 13.29 -0.82
N PRO A 39 -6.15 12.80 -1.88
CA PRO A 39 -5.55 12.75 -3.21
C PRO A 39 -4.99 14.09 -3.71
N GLU A 40 -5.66 15.22 -3.41
CA GLU A 40 -5.19 16.54 -3.81
C GLU A 40 -3.88 16.93 -3.11
N ARG A 41 -3.73 16.63 -1.83
CA ARG A 41 -2.49 16.89 -1.09
C ARG A 41 -1.35 16.04 -1.59
N VAL A 42 -1.58 14.75 -1.85
CA VAL A 42 -0.59 13.85 -2.45
C VAL A 42 -0.18 14.36 -3.84
N GLY A 43 -1.14 14.80 -4.65
CA GLY A 43 -0.89 15.39 -5.96
C GLY A 43 -0.02 16.64 -5.87
N ALA A 44 -0.34 17.58 -4.99
CA ALA A 44 0.43 18.80 -4.74
C ALA A 44 1.84 18.47 -4.24
N PHE A 45 1.98 17.55 -3.28
CA PHE A 45 3.28 17.11 -2.79
C PHE A 45 4.19 16.61 -3.90
N TYR A 46 3.70 15.73 -4.78
CA TYR A 46 4.49 15.23 -5.89
C TYR A 46 4.71 16.24 -7.01
N ASN A 47 3.80 17.19 -7.22
CA ASN A 47 4.05 18.30 -8.13
C ASN A 47 5.25 19.15 -7.67
N ASP A 48 5.41 19.36 -6.39
CA ASP A 48 6.47 20.18 -5.80
C ASP A 48 7.79 19.42 -5.61
N THR A 49 7.74 18.09 -5.44
CA THR A 49 8.92 17.32 -4.98
C THR A 49 9.45 16.34 -6.01
N THR A 50 8.78 16.07 -7.12
CA THR A 50 9.20 15.08 -8.12
C THR A 50 10.62 15.30 -8.61
N ASP A 51 11.04 16.54 -8.90
CA ASP A 51 12.40 16.82 -9.37
C ASP A 51 13.46 16.49 -8.30
N LYS A 52 13.13 16.69 -7.03
CA LYS A 52 14.02 16.34 -5.91
C LYS A 52 14.17 14.82 -5.80
N PHE A 53 13.06 14.07 -5.93
CA PHE A 53 13.11 12.61 -5.94
C PHE A 53 13.96 12.08 -7.10
N LEU A 54 13.77 12.62 -8.30
CA LEU A 54 14.53 12.20 -9.46
C LEU A 54 16.03 12.50 -9.33
N ALA A 55 16.39 13.63 -8.72
CA ALA A 55 17.79 14.00 -8.49
C ALA A 55 18.50 13.05 -7.51
N VAL A 56 17.77 12.47 -6.55
CA VAL A 56 18.33 11.56 -5.54
C VAL A 56 18.27 10.10 -5.98
N TYR A 57 17.15 9.66 -6.52
CA TYR A 57 16.89 8.23 -6.76
C TYR A 57 16.83 7.84 -8.25
N GLY A 58 16.81 8.83 -9.15
CA GLY A 58 16.53 8.57 -10.55
C GLY A 58 15.07 8.10 -10.77
N ASP A 59 14.85 7.36 -11.85
CA ASP A 59 13.53 6.97 -12.30
C ASP A 59 12.89 5.80 -11.53
N ILE A 60 13.69 5.08 -10.76
CA ILE A 60 13.29 3.90 -9.98
C ILE A 60 13.46 4.21 -8.50
N ILE A 61 12.54 5.03 -7.99
CA ILE A 61 12.57 5.49 -6.58
C ILE A 61 12.54 4.30 -5.61
N GLN A 62 11.82 3.25 -5.97
CA GLN A 62 11.65 2.04 -5.18
C GLN A 62 12.93 1.20 -5.00
N ALA A 63 13.96 1.48 -5.81
CA ALA A 63 15.24 0.77 -5.76
C ALA A 63 16.27 1.41 -4.79
N PHE A 64 15.85 2.35 -3.96
CA PHE A 64 16.75 3.06 -3.04
C PHE A 64 17.50 2.17 -2.02
N ARG A 65 17.16 0.89 -1.92
CA ARG A 65 17.75 -0.10 -1.02
C ARG A 65 18.69 -1.08 -1.69
N THR A 66 18.84 -0.98 -2.99
CA THR A 66 19.72 -1.86 -3.74
C THR A 66 20.61 -1.06 -4.69
N SER A 67 21.86 -1.49 -4.83
CA SER A 67 22.77 -1.00 -5.87
C SER A 67 22.50 -1.64 -7.23
N ASP A 68 21.79 -2.77 -7.27
CA ASP A 68 21.42 -3.47 -8.51
C ASP A 68 19.93 -3.26 -8.84
N VAL A 69 19.68 -2.15 -9.53
CA VAL A 69 18.34 -1.77 -9.98
C VAL A 69 17.77 -2.79 -10.96
N SER A 70 18.62 -3.40 -11.79
CA SER A 70 18.16 -4.38 -12.76
C SER A 70 17.70 -5.67 -12.08
N GLU A 71 18.47 -6.19 -11.12
CA GLU A 71 18.07 -7.35 -10.29
C GLU A 71 16.74 -7.08 -9.58
N TYR A 72 16.60 -5.88 -8.98
CA TYR A 72 15.36 -5.46 -8.32
C TYR A 72 14.15 -5.49 -9.24
N LEU A 73 14.27 -4.95 -10.46
CA LEU A 73 13.15 -4.89 -11.40
C LEU A 73 12.79 -6.27 -11.97
N HIS A 74 13.79 -7.13 -12.23
CA HIS A 74 13.56 -8.52 -12.63
C HIS A 74 12.85 -9.29 -11.52
N TYR A 75 13.33 -9.20 -10.28
CA TYR A 75 12.68 -9.79 -9.12
C TYR A 75 11.22 -9.33 -8.99
N THR A 76 10.97 -8.01 -9.13
CA THR A 76 9.62 -7.45 -9.02
C THR A 76 8.70 -7.98 -10.12
N LYS A 77 9.19 -8.07 -11.36
CA LYS A 77 8.48 -8.66 -12.50
C LYS A 77 8.06 -10.12 -12.23
N GLU A 78 8.98 -10.91 -11.68
CA GLU A 78 8.73 -12.32 -11.34
C GLU A 78 7.74 -12.45 -10.18
N SER A 79 7.89 -11.63 -9.12
CA SER A 79 6.94 -11.61 -7.99
C SER A 79 5.52 -11.24 -8.41
N MET A 80 5.37 -10.30 -9.34
CA MET A 80 4.08 -9.95 -9.94
C MET A 80 3.56 -11.01 -10.90
N GLN A 81 4.38 -11.98 -11.28
CA GLN A 81 4.04 -13.01 -12.28
C GLN A 81 3.57 -12.38 -13.60
N LEU A 82 4.38 -11.44 -14.13
CA LEU A 82 4.06 -10.80 -15.42
C LEU A 82 4.38 -11.76 -16.57
N GLU A 83 3.42 -11.93 -17.46
CA GLU A 83 3.49 -12.83 -18.60
C GLU A 83 3.19 -12.06 -19.90
N GLU A 84 3.60 -12.65 -21.03
CA GLU A 84 3.37 -12.11 -22.35
C GLU A 84 1.87 -11.91 -22.64
N GLY A 85 1.54 -10.78 -23.28
CA GLY A 85 0.17 -10.48 -23.73
C GLY A 85 -0.76 -9.96 -22.63
N MET A 86 -0.30 -9.84 -21.38
CA MET A 86 -1.12 -9.28 -20.29
C MET A 86 -1.47 -7.82 -20.52
N THR A 87 -2.63 -7.43 -19.99
CA THR A 87 -3.05 -6.04 -19.83
C THR A 87 -3.13 -5.72 -18.34
N ILE A 88 -2.36 -4.73 -17.89
CA ILE A 88 -2.14 -4.45 -16.48
C ILE A 88 -2.35 -2.97 -16.13
N ILE A 89 -2.58 -2.67 -14.84
CA ILE A 89 -2.67 -1.29 -14.33
C ILE A 89 -1.52 -1.04 -13.35
N ASP A 90 -0.78 0.05 -13.58
CA ASP A 90 0.18 0.64 -12.64
C ASP A 90 -0.52 1.73 -11.81
N ALA A 91 -0.87 1.39 -10.59
CA ALA A 91 -1.63 2.25 -9.70
C ALA A 91 -0.69 3.14 -8.85
N GLY A 92 -0.43 4.34 -9.34
CA GLY A 92 0.54 5.26 -8.75
C GLY A 92 1.93 5.13 -9.38
N CYS A 93 1.97 5.23 -10.70
CA CYS A 93 3.14 4.93 -11.54
C CYS A 93 4.33 5.87 -11.36
N GLY A 94 4.19 6.96 -10.60
CA GLY A 94 5.23 7.97 -10.51
C GLY A 94 5.60 8.49 -11.91
N VAL A 95 6.88 8.39 -12.27
CA VAL A 95 7.40 8.78 -13.60
C VAL A 95 7.51 7.60 -14.57
N CYS A 96 6.77 6.53 -14.35
CA CYS A 96 6.74 5.31 -15.18
C CYS A 96 8.08 4.59 -15.34
N GLY A 97 9.02 4.73 -14.39
CA GLY A 97 10.30 4.03 -14.47
C GLY A 97 10.14 2.51 -14.54
N PRO A 98 9.53 1.86 -13.53
CA PRO A 98 9.27 0.42 -13.56
C PRO A 98 8.39 -0.01 -14.74
N ALA A 99 7.34 0.74 -15.08
CA ALA A 99 6.45 0.43 -16.20
C ALA A 99 7.21 0.36 -17.54
N CYS A 100 8.12 1.31 -17.79
CA CYS A 100 8.96 1.29 -18.98
C CYS A 100 9.87 0.05 -19.03
N PHE A 101 10.45 -0.33 -17.91
CA PHE A 101 11.25 -1.56 -17.83
C PHE A 101 10.42 -2.80 -18.16
N PHE A 102 9.26 -2.97 -17.52
CA PHE A 102 8.40 -4.14 -17.75
C PHE A 102 7.89 -4.21 -19.19
N ALA A 103 7.53 -3.06 -19.79
CA ALA A 103 7.10 -3.01 -21.18
C ALA A 103 8.20 -3.37 -22.18
N ASN A 104 9.47 -3.12 -21.83
CA ASN A 104 10.61 -3.56 -22.65
C ASN A 104 10.91 -5.07 -22.49
N GLU A 105 10.80 -5.58 -21.26
CA GLU A 105 11.14 -6.97 -20.93
C GLU A 105 10.07 -7.98 -21.32
N VAL A 106 8.80 -7.60 -21.30
CA VAL A 106 7.67 -8.52 -21.51
C VAL A 106 7.02 -8.23 -22.85
N SER A 107 7.03 -9.24 -23.75
CA SER A 107 6.42 -9.12 -25.07
C SER A 107 4.93 -8.87 -24.98
N SER A 108 4.43 -7.99 -25.85
CA SER A 108 2.99 -7.71 -25.98
C SER A 108 2.28 -7.24 -24.69
N LEU A 109 3.05 -6.85 -23.66
CA LEU A 109 2.49 -6.28 -22.43
C LEU A 109 1.84 -4.93 -22.72
N LYS A 110 0.63 -4.71 -22.17
CA LYS A 110 -0.06 -3.44 -22.20
C LYS A 110 -0.21 -2.91 -20.79
N ILE A 111 0.16 -1.65 -20.57
CA ILE A 111 0.14 -1.00 -19.25
C ILE A 111 -0.71 0.25 -19.33
N GLU A 112 -1.75 0.32 -18.54
CA GLU A 112 -2.46 1.55 -18.21
C GLU A 112 -1.88 2.07 -16.89
N ALA A 113 -1.28 3.26 -16.91
CA ALA A 113 -0.57 3.83 -15.78
C ALA A 113 -1.31 5.07 -15.27
N VAL A 114 -1.49 5.15 -13.96
CA VAL A 114 -2.13 6.31 -13.33
C VAL A 114 -1.22 6.98 -12.32
N THR A 115 -1.23 8.30 -12.31
CA THR A 115 -0.62 9.14 -11.29
C THR A 115 -1.55 10.29 -10.95
N ILE A 116 -1.52 10.75 -9.69
CA ILE A 116 -2.29 11.92 -9.25
C ILE A 116 -1.57 13.25 -9.55
N SER A 117 -0.27 13.20 -9.90
CA SER A 117 0.58 14.36 -10.13
C SER A 117 0.63 14.72 -11.62
N SER A 118 0.28 15.95 -11.96
CA SER A 118 0.42 16.46 -13.33
C SER A 118 1.87 16.58 -13.79
N VAL A 119 2.80 16.87 -12.87
CA VAL A 119 4.25 16.93 -13.15
C VAL A 119 4.79 15.53 -13.49
N GLN A 120 4.41 14.52 -12.70
CA GLN A 120 4.79 13.14 -13.00
C GLN A 120 4.21 12.66 -14.32
N PHE A 121 2.96 13.00 -14.59
CA PHE A 121 2.31 12.68 -15.87
C PHE A 121 3.10 13.21 -17.08
N GLU A 122 3.48 14.48 -17.08
CA GLU A 122 4.25 15.07 -18.20
C GLU A 122 5.63 14.40 -18.35
N LYS A 123 6.31 14.12 -17.25
CA LYS A 123 7.58 13.40 -17.26
C LYS A 123 7.44 11.97 -17.79
N SER A 124 6.41 11.26 -17.35
CA SER A 124 6.07 9.92 -17.83
C SER A 124 5.80 9.89 -19.31
N ARG A 125 4.95 10.82 -19.79
CA ARG A 125 4.61 10.93 -21.20
C ARG A 125 5.84 11.15 -22.09
N ASN A 126 6.73 12.05 -21.68
CA ASN A 126 7.96 12.32 -22.42
C ASN A 126 8.88 11.08 -22.46
N LYS A 127 9.07 10.40 -21.31
CA LYS A 127 9.85 9.16 -21.23
C LYS A 127 9.29 8.04 -22.11
N ILE A 128 7.98 7.83 -22.08
CA ILE A 128 7.29 6.83 -22.92
C ILE A 128 7.53 7.11 -24.41
N LEU A 129 7.47 8.38 -24.82
CA LEU A 129 7.74 8.79 -26.22
C LEU A 129 9.22 8.58 -26.59
N GLU A 130 10.15 9.01 -25.76
CA GLU A 130 11.59 8.85 -25.96
C GLU A 130 11.99 7.38 -26.12
N GLN A 131 11.40 6.51 -25.32
CA GLN A 131 11.63 5.06 -25.37
C GLN A 131 10.76 4.33 -26.42
N LYS A 132 9.91 5.04 -27.15
CA LYS A 132 9.00 4.48 -28.18
C LYS A 132 8.05 3.41 -27.63
N LEU A 133 7.57 3.62 -26.41
CA LEU A 133 6.68 2.68 -25.71
C LEU A 133 5.19 3.11 -25.73
N HIS A 134 4.83 4.15 -26.51
CA HIS A 134 3.47 4.68 -26.57
C HIS A 134 2.40 3.68 -27.05
N ASP A 135 2.81 2.63 -27.78
CA ASP A 135 1.91 1.52 -28.16
C ASP A 135 1.71 0.51 -27.03
N LYS A 136 2.56 0.52 -25.99
CA LYS A 136 2.52 -0.40 -24.87
C LYS A 136 2.04 0.22 -23.57
N ILE A 137 2.36 1.50 -23.35
CA ILE A 137 2.04 2.22 -22.12
C ILE A 137 1.18 3.43 -22.42
N LYS A 138 0.05 3.53 -21.73
CA LYS A 138 -0.76 4.73 -21.67
C LYS A 138 -0.74 5.26 -20.25
N VAL A 139 -0.44 6.56 -20.09
CA VAL A 139 -0.43 7.21 -18.78
C VAL A 139 -1.50 8.30 -18.75
N GLN A 140 -2.16 8.43 -17.60
CA GLN A 140 -3.14 9.50 -17.36
C GLN A 140 -3.07 10.02 -15.91
N VAL A 141 -3.54 11.26 -15.72
CA VAL A 141 -3.77 11.80 -14.38
C VAL A 141 -5.09 11.25 -13.87
N ALA A 142 -5.04 10.38 -12.87
CA ALA A 142 -6.22 9.79 -12.26
C ALA A 142 -5.93 9.33 -10.82
N ASP A 143 -6.99 9.33 -10.01
CA ASP A 143 -6.97 8.78 -8.68
C ASP A 143 -7.21 7.26 -8.73
N TYR A 144 -6.28 6.46 -8.21
CA TYR A 144 -6.39 5.01 -8.19
C TYR A 144 -7.53 4.48 -7.29
N HIS A 145 -8.10 5.30 -6.41
CA HIS A 145 -9.32 4.94 -5.68
C HIS A 145 -10.55 4.84 -6.60
N LEU A 146 -10.44 5.36 -7.83
CA LEU A 146 -11.52 5.44 -8.81
C LEU A 146 -11.19 4.68 -10.11
N LEU A 147 -10.36 3.63 -10.06
CA LEU A 147 -9.99 2.83 -11.24
C LEU A 147 -11.21 2.31 -11.99
N ASP A 148 -12.24 1.90 -11.28
CA ASP A 148 -13.52 1.42 -11.83
C ASP A 148 -14.29 2.47 -12.64
N ARG A 149 -13.97 3.77 -12.45
CA ARG A 149 -14.54 4.87 -13.25
C ARG A 149 -13.73 5.20 -14.50
N HIS A 150 -12.47 4.81 -14.52
CA HIS A 150 -11.54 5.11 -15.61
C HIS A 150 -11.31 3.93 -16.54
N PHE A 151 -11.50 2.72 -16.04
CA PHE A 151 -11.15 1.49 -16.74
C PHE A 151 -12.31 0.50 -16.77
N GLN A 152 -12.31 -0.34 -17.78
CA GLN A 152 -13.34 -1.34 -17.98
C GLN A 152 -13.27 -2.42 -16.89
N ALA A 153 -14.42 -2.76 -16.31
CA ALA A 153 -14.53 -3.82 -15.33
C ALA A 153 -14.11 -5.19 -15.91
N ASN A 154 -13.51 -6.04 -15.07
CA ASN A 154 -13.10 -7.41 -15.42
C ASN A 154 -12.20 -7.50 -16.67
N SER A 155 -11.29 -6.55 -16.87
CA SER A 155 -10.52 -6.43 -18.12
C SER A 155 -9.01 -6.54 -17.93
N TYR A 156 -8.51 -6.53 -16.69
CA TYR A 156 -7.08 -6.49 -16.41
C TYR A 156 -6.59 -7.76 -15.73
N ASP A 157 -5.39 -8.21 -16.16
CA ASP A 157 -4.75 -9.40 -15.63
C ASP A 157 -4.01 -9.12 -14.33
N ARG A 158 -3.52 -7.86 -14.17
CA ARG A 158 -2.83 -7.38 -12.97
C ARG A 158 -3.23 -5.94 -12.66
N VAL A 159 -3.34 -5.66 -11.36
CA VAL A 159 -3.23 -4.30 -10.81
C VAL A 159 -2.07 -4.34 -9.83
N TYR A 160 -1.18 -3.34 -9.87
CA TYR A 160 -0.08 -3.32 -8.93
C TYR A 160 0.16 -1.93 -8.33
N PHE A 161 0.62 -1.94 -7.08
CA PHE A 161 1.11 -0.81 -6.33
C PHE A 161 2.56 -1.06 -5.95
N LEU A 162 3.47 -0.22 -6.41
CA LEU A 162 4.88 -0.25 -6.03
C LEU A 162 5.21 0.97 -5.18
N GLU A 163 5.09 0.82 -3.86
CA GLU A 163 5.31 1.87 -2.86
C GLU A 163 4.45 3.13 -3.12
N SER A 164 3.24 2.90 -3.61
CA SER A 164 2.22 3.91 -3.87
C SER A 164 0.95 3.72 -3.04
N PHE A 165 0.73 2.50 -2.55
CA PHE A 165 -0.44 2.16 -1.74
C PHE A 165 -0.44 2.87 -0.37
N GLY A 166 0.76 3.14 0.17
CA GLY A 166 0.94 3.90 1.40
C GLY A 166 0.37 5.32 1.35
N HIS A 167 0.23 5.93 0.18
CA HIS A 167 -0.39 7.25 0.02
C HIS A 167 -1.92 7.22 0.03
N SER A 168 -2.54 6.04 0.00
CA SER A 168 -3.99 5.92 0.06
C SER A 168 -4.52 6.37 1.42
N ASN A 169 -5.49 7.27 1.42
CA ASN A 169 -6.25 7.66 2.61
C ASN A 169 -7.45 6.74 2.86
N ASP A 170 -7.81 5.89 1.91
CA ASP A 170 -8.84 4.85 2.01
C ASP A 170 -8.37 3.57 1.31
N LYS A 171 -7.70 2.72 2.09
CA LYS A 171 -7.15 1.44 1.61
C LYS A 171 -8.23 0.51 1.08
N GLU A 172 -9.41 0.53 1.71
CA GLU A 172 -10.54 -0.31 1.29
C GLU A 172 -11.08 0.14 -0.06
N MET A 173 -11.21 1.45 -0.28
CA MET A 173 -11.64 2.00 -1.58
C MET A 173 -10.65 1.65 -2.69
N ALA A 174 -9.34 1.79 -2.46
CA ALA A 174 -8.31 1.41 -3.43
C ALA A 174 -8.36 -0.08 -3.79
N ILE A 175 -8.52 -0.96 -2.79
CA ILE A 175 -8.65 -2.41 -2.98
C ILE A 175 -9.94 -2.74 -3.75
N ASN A 176 -11.05 -2.09 -3.43
CA ASN A 176 -12.32 -2.29 -4.13
C ASN A 176 -12.22 -1.85 -5.59
N ALA A 177 -11.63 -0.70 -5.88
CA ALA A 177 -11.42 -0.23 -7.24
C ALA A 177 -10.54 -1.19 -8.07
N ALA A 178 -9.48 -1.73 -7.47
CA ALA A 178 -8.64 -2.75 -8.10
C ALA A 178 -9.42 -4.05 -8.37
N TRP A 179 -10.26 -4.49 -7.44
CA TRP A 179 -11.11 -5.66 -7.64
C TRP A 179 -12.06 -5.54 -8.82
N GLU A 180 -12.70 -4.38 -8.97
CA GLU A 180 -13.70 -4.17 -10.03
C GLU A 180 -13.07 -4.29 -11.43
N VAL A 181 -11.86 -3.80 -11.61
CA VAL A 181 -11.18 -3.83 -12.92
C VAL A 181 -10.49 -5.16 -13.22
N LEU A 182 -10.11 -5.93 -12.20
CA LEU A 182 -9.46 -7.23 -12.37
C LEU A 182 -10.42 -8.27 -12.97
N LYS A 183 -9.92 -9.06 -13.93
CA LYS A 183 -10.59 -10.27 -14.43
C LYS A 183 -10.74 -11.30 -13.30
N PRO A 184 -11.71 -12.23 -13.35
CA PRO A 184 -11.61 -13.49 -12.61
C PRO A 184 -10.27 -14.18 -12.93
N GLY A 185 -9.51 -14.61 -11.92
CA GLY A 185 -8.14 -15.10 -12.06
C GLY A 185 -7.07 -14.00 -12.15
N GLY A 186 -7.49 -12.75 -12.29
CA GLY A 186 -6.58 -11.60 -12.24
C GLY A 186 -6.05 -11.35 -10.82
N LYS A 187 -4.87 -10.73 -10.70
CA LYS A 187 -4.18 -10.59 -9.42
C LYS A 187 -3.90 -9.13 -9.06
N LEU A 188 -4.03 -8.83 -7.78
CA LEU A 188 -3.57 -7.59 -7.18
C LEU A 188 -2.23 -7.84 -6.50
N TYR A 189 -1.24 -7.02 -6.83
CA TYR A 189 0.07 -7.01 -6.18
C TYR A 189 0.29 -5.69 -5.44
N ILE A 190 0.70 -5.78 -4.18
CA ILE A 190 1.04 -4.63 -3.36
C ILE A 190 2.42 -4.87 -2.78
N LYS A 191 3.39 -4.00 -3.09
CA LYS A 191 4.68 -3.95 -2.42
C LYS A 191 4.80 -2.59 -1.78
N ASP A 192 4.83 -2.55 -0.45
CA ASP A 192 4.80 -1.29 0.28
C ASP A 192 5.39 -1.41 1.69
N LEU A 193 5.39 -0.27 2.38
CA LEU A 193 5.74 -0.11 3.79
C LEU A 193 4.52 -0.43 4.66
N PHE A 194 4.75 -1.22 5.69
CA PHE A 194 3.72 -1.53 6.69
C PHE A 194 4.23 -1.18 8.08
N LEU A 195 3.31 -0.83 8.97
CA LEU A 195 3.66 -0.51 10.34
C LEU A 195 4.21 -1.76 11.03
N ARG A 196 5.39 -1.61 11.62
CA ARG A 196 6.02 -2.68 12.39
C ARG A 196 5.28 -2.87 13.71
N ILE A 197 5.25 -4.12 14.21
CA ILE A 197 4.72 -4.45 15.52
C ILE A 197 5.89 -4.48 16.51
N GLY A 198 5.82 -3.65 17.55
CA GLY A 198 6.83 -3.58 18.60
C GLY A 198 6.74 -4.75 19.57
N GLU A 199 7.86 -5.15 20.13
CA GLU A 199 7.96 -6.24 21.13
C GLU A 199 7.51 -5.79 22.54
N SER A 200 7.38 -4.48 22.76
CA SER A 200 6.92 -3.86 24.01
C SER A 200 6.10 -2.61 23.77
N ASP A 201 5.31 -2.19 24.76
CA ASP A 201 4.52 -0.96 24.70
C ASP A 201 5.39 0.29 24.43
N TRP A 202 6.61 0.31 25.00
CA TRP A 202 7.56 1.38 24.78
C TRP A 202 8.01 1.42 23.31
N GLU A 203 8.38 0.27 22.76
CA GLU A 203 8.82 0.15 21.38
C GLU A 203 7.68 0.50 20.42
N GLN A 204 6.47 -0.02 20.67
CA GLN A 204 5.29 0.30 19.86
C GLN A 204 4.98 1.80 19.86
N LYS A 205 5.09 2.46 21.01
CA LYS A 205 4.91 3.91 21.10
C LYS A 205 5.95 4.64 20.24
N ARG A 206 7.21 4.19 20.30
CA ARG A 206 8.30 4.80 19.50
C ARG A 206 8.12 4.58 18.01
N ILE A 207 7.67 3.38 17.60
CA ILE A 207 7.30 3.04 16.22
C ILE A 207 6.22 4.01 15.72
N ASN A 208 5.16 4.19 16.48
CA ASN A 208 4.05 5.07 16.10
C ASN A 208 4.51 6.53 15.96
N GLU A 209 5.31 7.04 16.88
CA GLU A 209 5.85 8.42 16.82
C GLU A 209 6.69 8.65 15.55
N ILE A 210 7.54 7.70 15.17
CA ILE A 210 8.38 7.81 13.98
C ILE A 210 7.54 7.64 12.71
N ALA A 211 6.58 6.69 12.72
CA ALA A 211 5.67 6.50 11.59
C ALA A 211 4.83 7.76 11.30
N GLU A 212 4.38 8.48 12.32
CA GLU A 212 3.68 9.76 12.16
C GLU A 212 4.57 10.83 11.52
N GLN A 213 5.86 10.88 11.88
CA GLN A 213 6.82 11.79 11.24
C GLN A 213 6.98 11.47 9.75
N ILE A 214 7.10 10.19 9.40
CA ILE A 214 7.16 9.73 8.00
C ILE A 214 5.87 10.09 7.27
N ASN A 215 4.72 9.76 7.84
CA ASN A 215 3.42 10.07 7.25
C ASN A 215 3.26 11.57 6.95
N SER A 216 3.63 12.41 7.90
CA SER A 216 3.56 13.87 7.74
C SER A 216 4.55 14.40 6.70
N ALA A 217 5.78 13.86 6.65
CA ALA A 217 6.82 14.33 5.74
C ALA A 217 6.59 13.95 4.28
N TYR A 218 5.91 12.81 4.03
CA TYR A 218 5.75 12.24 2.69
C TYR A 218 4.31 12.18 2.20
N GLU A 219 3.37 12.79 2.89
CA GLU A 219 1.93 12.63 2.62
C GLU A 219 1.57 11.13 2.53
N TYR A 220 2.09 10.35 3.47
CA TYR A 220 1.91 8.91 3.55
C TYR A 220 0.87 8.55 4.62
N GLN A 221 0.35 7.37 4.56
CA GLN A 221 -0.46 6.73 5.60
C GLN A 221 -0.06 5.26 5.68
N ILE A 222 1.03 4.99 6.41
CA ILE A 222 1.55 3.64 6.59
C ILE A 222 0.45 2.77 7.18
N GLY A 223 0.10 1.67 6.48
CA GLY A 223 -0.97 0.78 6.87
C GLY A 223 -0.52 -0.32 7.83
N ASP A 224 -1.47 -0.85 8.61
CA ASP A 224 -1.30 -2.10 9.34
C ASP A 224 -1.50 -3.29 8.39
N LEU A 225 -0.55 -4.22 8.36
CA LEU A 225 -0.59 -5.39 7.48
C LEU A 225 -1.83 -6.27 7.75
N ASN A 226 -2.18 -6.48 9.02
CA ASN A 226 -3.30 -7.35 9.38
C ASN A 226 -4.64 -6.73 8.98
N GLU A 227 -4.77 -5.41 9.11
CA GLU A 227 -5.95 -4.69 8.63
C GLU A 227 -6.11 -4.84 7.13
N ILE A 228 -5.03 -4.62 6.36
CA ILE A 228 -5.04 -4.75 4.90
C ILE A 228 -5.37 -6.18 4.46
N LEU A 229 -4.77 -7.19 5.08
CA LEU A 229 -5.09 -8.60 4.81
C LEU A 229 -6.56 -8.92 5.14
N THR A 230 -7.10 -8.29 6.17
CA THR A 230 -8.52 -8.43 6.54
C THR A 230 -9.42 -7.82 5.47
N ILE A 231 -9.10 -6.63 4.95
CA ILE A 231 -9.85 -5.97 3.88
C ILE A 231 -9.82 -6.83 2.60
N LEU A 232 -8.65 -7.30 2.19
CA LEU A 232 -8.47 -8.17 1.02
C LEU A 232 -9.33 -9.44 1.12
N ARG A 233 -9.31 -10.11 2.26
CA ARG A 233 -10.12 -11.32 2.50
C ARG A 233 -11.61 -11.05 2.54
N LYS A 234 -12.04 -9.95 3.17
CA LYS A 234 -13.46 -9.53 3.20
C LYS A 234 -13.97 -9.22 1.79
N ARG A 235 -13.11 -8.64 0.93
CA ARG A 235 -13.46 -8.38 -0.47
C ARG A 235 -13.61 -9.67 -1.29
N GLY A 236 -12.99 -10.76 -0.86
CA GLY A 236 -13.09 -12.08 -1.50
C GLY A 236 -11.82 -12.52 -2.22
N PHE A 237 -10.71 -11.79 -2.09
CA PHE A 237 -9.43 -12.21 -2.65
C PHE A 237 -8.91 -13.50 -2.00
N ILE A 238 -8.31 -14.35 -2.82
CA ILE A 238 -7.52 -15.51 -2.37
C ILE A 238 -6.09 -15.04 -2.18
N LEU A 239 -5.51 -15.34 -1.03
CA LEU A 239 -4.15 -15.00 -0.69
C LEU A 239 -3.18 -16.00 -1.35
N ASN A 240 -2.35 -15.53 -2.29
CA ASN A 240 -1.28 -16.33 -2.89
C ASN A 240 -0.04 -16.31 -2.00
N PHE A 241 0.44 -15.12 -1.63
CA PHE A 241 1.52 -14.98 -0.65
C PHE A 241 1.52 -13.62 0.04
N VAL A 242 2.15 -13.60 1.23
CA VAL A 242 2.68 -12.41 1.90
C VAL A 242 4.11 -12.75 2.28
N LYS A 243 5.07 -11.96 1.83
CA LYS A 243 6.49 -12.23 2.09
C LYS A 243 7.31 -10.94 2.15
N VAL A 244 8.46 -11.01 2.78
CA VAL A 244 9.48 -9.97 2.69
C VAL A 244 10.15 -10.06 1.32
N PRO A 245 10.34 -8.93 0.60
CA PRO A 245 11.03 -8.92 -0.69
C PRO A 245 12.43 -9.55 -0.58
N GLN A 246 12.70 -10.52 -1.44
CA GLN A 246 13.97 -11.23 -1.49
C GLN A 246 14.96 -10.50 -2.43
N VAL A 247 15.21 -9.24 -2.14
CA VAL A 247 16.14 -8.41 -2.90
C VAL A 247 17.41 -8.23 -2.08
N LYS A 248 18.57 -8.33 -2.73
CA LYS A 248 19.86 -8.06 -2.10
C LYS A 248 19.92 -6.59 -1.72
N SER A 249 19.75 -6.32 -0.44
CA SER A 249 19.82 -4.98 0.12
C SER A 249 21.21 -4.67 0.64
N GLU A 250 21.68 -3.44 0.40
CA GLU A 250 22.85 -2.92 1.12
C GLU A 250 22.48 -2.52 2.54
N LYS A 251 23.46 -2.56 3.45
CA LYS A 251 23.24 -2.06 4.80
C LYS A 251 22.94 -0.56 4.74
N PHE A 252 21.96 -0.11 5.48
CA PHE A 252 21.53 1.28 5.54
C PHE A 252 22.67 2.26 5.85
N GLU A 253 23.64 1.83 6.62
CA GLU A 253 24.84 2.60 7.01
C GLU A 253 25.70 3.03 5.80
N ASN A 254 25.65 2.26 4.71
CA ASN A 254 26.40 2.51 3.49
C ASN A 254 25.61 3.32 2.44
N LEU A 255 24.34 3.55 2.68
CA LEU A 255 23.47 4.29 1.77
C LEU A 255 23.54 5.79 2.10
N THR A 256 24.44 6.51 1.44
CA THR A 256 24.50 7.98 1.45
C THR A 256 23.16 8.62 1.10
N ILE A 257 22.40 7.97 0.26
CA ILE A 257 21.03 8.33 -0.18
C ILE A 257 20.08 8.55 0.99
N SER A 258 20.14 7.75 2.08
CA SER A 258 19.24 7.90 3.23
C SER A 258 19.41 9.22 3.96
N ASN A 259 20.65 9.71 4.08
CA ASN A 259 20.96 10.98 4.72
C ASN A 259 20.54 12.16 3.84
N ASP A 260 20.74 12.06 2.53
CA ASP A 260 20.33 13.10 1.58
C ASP A 260 18.81 13.22 1.52
N PHE A 261 18.09 12.09 1.59
CA PHE A 261 16.63 12.05 1.66
C PHE A 261 16.09 12.69 2.95
N GLN A 262 16.67 12.40 4.09
CA GLN A 262 16.30 13.01 5.37
C GLN A 262 16.55 14.51 5.35
N ASN A 263 17.63 14.97 4.73
CA ASN A 263 17.94 16.39 4.56
C ASN A 263 16.94 17.10 3.63
N LEU A 264 16.48 16.42 2.58
CA LEU A 264 15.50 16.97 1.63
C LEU A 264 14.14 17.27 2.28
N PHE A 265 13.73 16.45 3.24
CA PHE A 265 12.41 16.53 3.86
C PHE A 265 12.44 17.05 5.30
N GLY A 266 13.60 17.52 5.79
CA GLY A 266 13.73 18.08 7.13
C GLY A 266 13.54 17.05 8.26
N ILE A 267 13.60 15.76 7.95
CA ILE A 267 13.60 14.71 8.96
C ILE A 267 14.96 14.71 9.64
N GLY A 268 14.96 14.76 10.98
CA GLY A 268 16.20 14.79 11.75
C GLY A 268 17.14 13.63 11.40
N LYS A 269 18.45 13.91 11.40
CA LYS A 269 19.45 12.87 11.18
C LYS A 269 19.30 11.74 12.20
N ILE A 270 19.39 10.51 11.74
CA ILE A 270 19.53 9.35 12.60
C ILE A 270 20.97 9.36 13.11
N GLU A 271 21.16 9.76 14.37
CA GLU A 271 22.48 9.90 14.98
C GLU A 271 23.18 8.55 15.23
N SER A 272 22.40 7.52 15.49
CA SER A 272 22.90 6.15 15.72
C SER A 272 21.92 5.13 15.15
N TRP A 273 22.33 4.43 14.12
CA TRP A 273 21.54 3.35 13.50
C TRP A 273 21.38 2.13 14.42
N GLU A 274 22.32 1.91 15.32
CA GLU A 274 22.29 0.79 16.28
C GLU A 274 21.14 0.93 17.30
N ASN A 275 20.76 2.18 17.62
CA ASN A 275 19.71 2.49 18.59
C ASN A 275 18.41 2.99 17.90
N TYR A 276 18.36 2.96 16.57
CA TYR A 276 17.21 3.42 15.84
C TYR A 276 16.12 2.35 15.80
N VAL A 277 14.93 2.71 16.26
CA VAL A 277 13.76 1.85 16.17
C VAL A 277 13.13 2.02 14.80
N PHE A 278 13.28 1.01 13.94
CA PHE A 278 12.64 1.02 12.62
C PHE A 278 11.12 0.93 12.78
N PRO A 279 10.37 1.89 12.22
CA PRO A 279 8.92 1.93 12.38
C PRO A 279 8.16 1.06 11.39
N ILE A 280 8.85 0.53 10.39
CA ILE A 280 8.24 -0.10 9.23
C ILE A 280 8.86 -1.46 8.92
N ASP A 281 8.01 -2.34 8.41
CA ASP A 281 8.38 -3.56 7.72
C ASP A 281 8.09 -3.44 6.23
N PHE A 282 8.83 -4.16 5.41
CA PHE A 282 8.58 -4.28 3.98
C PHE A 282 7.91 -5.60 3.68
N PHE A 283 6.75 -5.52 3.05
CA PHE A 283 6.08 -6.71 2.54
C PHE A 283 5.65 -6.54 1.10
N GLU A 284 5.63 -7.66 0.40
CA GLU A 284 4.89 -7.83 -0.84
C GLU A 284 3.75 -8.81 -0.63
N ILE A 285 2.61 -8.45 -1.17
CA ILE A 285 1.35 -9.17 -1.08
C ILE A 285 0.91 -9.49 -2.50
N LEU A 286 0.62 -10.74 -2.80
CA LEU A 286 -0.04 -11.15 -4.03
C LEU A 286 -1.34 -11.85 -3.67
N VAL A 287 -2.43 -11.35 -4.23
CA VAL A 287 -3.77 -11.92 -4.06
C VAL A 287 -4.46 -12.06 -5.39
N GLU A 288 -5.38 -13.00 -5.49
CA GLU A 288 -6.10 -13.35 -6.72
C GLU A 288 -7.60 -13.14 -6.57
N LYS A 289 -8.22 -12.52 -7.56
CA LYS A 289 -9.68 -12.52 -7.71
C LYS A 289 -10.11 -13.91 -8.17
N PRO A 290 -10.87 -14.67 -7.36
CA PRO A 290 -11.15 -16.07 -7.67
C PRO A 290 -11.94 -16.23 -8.97
N THR A 291 -11.68 -17.31 -9.68
CA THR A 291 -12.56 -17.80 -10.73
C THR A 291 -13.74 -18.58 -10.10
N PHE A 292 -14.76 -18.87 -10.88
CA PHE A 292 -15.84 -19.74 -10.43
C PHE A 292 -15.33 -21.14 -10.08
N ASP A 293 -14.41 -21.67 -10.87
CA ASP A 293 -13.83 -23.00 -10.66
C ASP A 293 -13.03 -23.07 -9.36
N THR A 294 -12.20 -22.05 -9.07
CA THR A 294 -11.45 -21.96 -7.81
C THR A 294 -12.38 -21.93 -6.59
N MET A 295 -13.49 -21.20 -6.67
CA MET A 295 -14.50 -21.16 -5.60
C MET A 295 -15.16 -22.53 -5.39
N GLN A 296 -15.44 -23.23 -6.48
CA GLN A 296 -16.05 -24.54 -6.46
C GLN A 296 -15.10 -25.59 -5.87
N GLU A 297 -13.82 -25.58 -6.25
CA GLU A 297 -12.79 -26.45 -5.68
C GLU A 297 -12.59 -26.23 -4.17
N MET A 298 -12.57 -24.97 -3.72
CA MET A 298 -12.52 -24.65 -2.29
C MET A 298 -13.70 -25.23 -1.51
N HIS A 299 -14.92 -25.10 -2.04
CA HIS A 299 -16.10 -25.67 -1.40
C HIS A 299 -16.06 -27.20 -1.37
N LEU A 300 -15.66 -27.85 -2.45
CA LEU A 300 -15.50 -29.31 -2.52
C LEU A 300 -14.41 -29.80 -1.53
N TYR A 301 -13.32 -29.06 -1.38
CA TYR A 301 -12.27 -29.38 -0.39
C TYR A 301 -12.82 -29.38 1.05
N PHE A 302 -13.69 -28.42 1.40
CA PHE A 302 -14.32 -28.37 2.72
C PHE A 302 -15.39 -29.45 2.90
N MET A 303 -16.13 -29.79 1.84
CA MET A 303 -17.18 -30.82 1.91
C MET A 303 -16.62 -32.24 2.01
N ASN A 304 -15.42 -32.48 1.47
CA ASN A 304 -14.76 -33.79 1.50
C ASN A 304 -13.91 -34.04 2.76
N ARG A 305 -13.92 -33.11 3.71
CA ARG A 305 -13.24 -33.26 5.02
C ARG A 305 -14.15 -33.85 6.12
N LYS A 306 -15.03 -34.78 5.79
CA LYS A 306 -15.80 -35.55 6.77
C LYS A 306 -15.05 -36.78 7.21
#